data_e78b828df04cdd6a42da7cfc5b19be37
#
_entry.id   e78b828df04cdd6a42da7cfc5b19be37
#
_cell.length_a   1.000
_cell.length_b   1.000
_cell.length_c   1.000
_cell.angle_alpha   90.00
_cell.angle_beta   90.00
_cell.angle_gamma   90.00
#
_symmetry.space_group_name_H-M   'P 1'
#
loop_
_entity.id
_entity.type
_entity.pdbx_description
1 polymer ?
#
loop_
_entity_poly.entity_id
_entity_poly.type
_entity_poly.pdbx_seq_one_letter_code
_entity_poly.pdbx_strand_id
1 'polypeptide(L)'
;MSRPDTGDRFDDDDYPAYTVGSAAEMIGATPAFLRALGQAKLIEPLRSEGGHRRYSRYQLRLAARARELVDQGTPIESACRIIILEDQLEEAHRINEELRATGRGQAPDELGDGPA
;
A
#
# COMPACT_ATOMS: atom_id res chain seq x y z
N MET A 1 3.12 25.99 16.58
CA MET A 1 2.94 25.57 15.95
C MET A 1 2.87 24.34 15.93
N SER A 2 2.43 23.90 16.00
CA SER A 2 2.18 22.82 16.10
C SER A 2 3.07 21.95 15.72
N ARG A 3 3.02 21.00 15.85
CA ARG A 3 3.75 20.14 15.56
C ARG A 3 3.25 19.57 14.45
N PRO A 4 3.15 20.15 13.54
CA PRO A 4 2.68 19.64 12.30
C PRO A 4 3.45 18.44 11.90
N ASP A 5 4.69 18.39 12.17
CA ASP A 5 5.47 17.23 11.82
C ASP A 5 4.90 15.99 12.39
N THR A 6 4.60 15.98 13.66
CA THR A 6 4.07 14.79 14.28
C THR A 6 2.74 14.42 13.66
N GLY A 7 1.89 15.40 13.47
CA GLY A 7 0.60 15.13 12.87
C GLY A 7 0.75 14.58 11.48
N ASP A 8 1.62 15.16 10.70
CA ASP A 8 1.83 14.71 9.34
C ASP A 8 2.33 13.28 9.32
N ARG A 9 3.22 12.92 10.21
CA ARG A 9 3.74 11.57 10.22
C ARG A 9 2.66 10.56 10.49
N PHE A 10 1.80 10.83 11.44
CA PHE A 10 0.77 9.87 11.78
C PHE A 10 -0.30 9.82 10.71
N ASP A 11 -0.48 10.92 9.97
CA ASP A 11 -1.45 10.92 8.90
C ASP A 11 -0.86 10.36 7.62
N ASP A 12 0.45 10.21 7.56
CA ASP A 12 1.10 9.71 6.37
C ASP A 12 0.92 8.19 6.31
N ASP A 13 0.27 7.72 5.27
CA ASP A 13 0.04 6.30 5.10
C ASP A 13 1.33 5.50 5.02
N ASP A 14 2.41 6.13 4.61
CA ASP A 14 3.68 5.43 4.45
C ASP A 14 4.57 5.50 5.66
N TYR A 15 4.17 6.22 6.70
CA TYR A 15 5.01 6.34 7.88
C TYR A 15 5.00 5.02 8.66
N PRO A 16 6.17 4.47 9.01
CA PRO A 16 6.24 3.18 9.69
C PRO A 16 5.94 3.32 11.18
N ALA A 17 4.69 3.45 11.52
CA ALA A 17 4.27 3.76 12.87
C ALA A 17 3.98 2.54 13.75
N TYR A 18 3.75 1.37 13.17
CA TYR A 18 3.22 0.25 13.93
C TYR A 18 4.21 -0.88 14.10
N THR A 19 4.33 -1.37 15.34
CA THR A 19 5.19 -2.52 15.63
C THR A 19 4.54 -3.78 15.08
N VAL A 20 5.32 -4.86 15.02
CA VAL A 20 4.79 -6.13 14.54
C VAL A 20 3.60 -6.56 15.40
N GLY A 21 3.71 -6.43 16.71
CA GLY A 21 2.63 -6.82 17.59
C GLY A 21 1.37 -6.01 17.37
N SER A 22 1.51 -4.69 17.32
CA SER A 22 0.36 -3.82 17.09
C SER A 22 -0.24 -4.08 15.72
N ALA A 23 0.61 -4.24 14.72
CA ALA A 23 0.14 -4.50 13.36
C ALA A 23 -0.69 -5.77 13.30
N ALA A 24 -0.17 -6.83 13.89
CA ALA A 24 -0.88 -8.11 13.88
C ALA A 24 -2.23 -7.98 14.57
N GLU A 25 -2.25 -7.28 15.70
CA GLU A 25 -3.51 -7.09 16.41
C GLU A 25 -4.51 -6.31 15.58
N MET A 26 -4.05 -5.27 14.95
CA MET A 26 -4.94 -4.39 14.20
C MET A 26 -5.63 -5.11 13.05
N ILE A 27 -4.95 -6.05 12.43
CA ILE A 27 -5.54 -6.77 11.30
C ILE A 27 -6.10 -8.12 11.72
N GLY A 28 -6.06 -8.42 13.02
CA GLY A 28 -6.61 -9.68 13.49
C GLY A 28 -5.81 -10.90 13.05
N ALA A 29 -4.50 -10.76 12.94
CA ALA A 29 -3.66 -11.86 12.50
C ALA A 29 -2.52 -12.06 13.48
N THR A 30 -1.49 -12.77 13.07
CA THR A 30 -0.35 -13.06 13.93
C THR A 30 0.93 -12.50 13.32
N PRO A 31 1.96 -12.35 14.15
CA PRO A 31 3.26 -11.95 13.59
C PRO A 31 3.75 -12.91 12.52
N ALA A 32 3.46 -14.20 12.67
CA ALA A 32 3.87 -15.18 11.67
C ALA A 32 3.22 -14.90 10.33
N PHE A 33 1.95 -14.47 10.35
CA PHE A 33 1.25 -14.12 9.13
C PHE A 33 1.94 -12.94 8.44
N LEU A 34 2.30 -11.93 9.22
CA LEU A 34 2.99 -10.77 8.65
C LEU A 34 4.34 -11.17 8.07
N ARG A 35 5.05 -12.07 8.72
CA ARG A 35 6.32 -12.53 8.18
C ARG A 35 6.11 -13.27 6.87
N ALA A 36 5.05 -14.07 6.79
CA ALA A 36 4.76 -14.79 5.56
C ALA A 36 4.47 -13.82 4.42
N LEU A 37 3.75 -12.73 4.71
CA LEU A 37 3.50 -11.72 3.70
C LEU A 37 4.79 -11.07 3.23
N GLY A 38 5.73 -10.91 4.14
CA GLY A 38 7.03 -10.37 3.77
C GLY A 38 7.79 -11.31 2.87
N GLN A 39 7.71 -12.60 3.16
CA GLN A 39 8.38 -13.59 2.33
C GLN A 39 7.78 -13.64 0.95
N ALA A 40 6.49 -13.38 0.84
CA ALA A 40 5.80 -13.34 -0.45
C ALA A 40 5.96 -12.00 -1.14
N LYS A 41 6.72 -11.08 -0.53
CA LYS A 41 7.02 -9.79 -1.13
C LYS A 41 5.84 -8.84 -1.24
N LEU A 42 4.80 -9.08 -0.47
CA LEU A 42 3.68 -8.17 -0.48
C LEU A 42 4.00 -6.90 0.30
N ILE A 43 4.59 -7.07 1.48
CA ILE A 43 4.98 -5.93 2.30
C ILE A 43 6.37 -6.18 2.84
N GLU A 44 7.13 -5.11 2.96
CA GLU A 44 8.45 -5.21 3.55
C GLU A 44 8.50 -4.25 4.71
N PRO A 45 8.68 -4.74 5.92
CA PRO A 45 8.68 -3.83 7.06
C PRO A 45 9.86 -2.88 7.00
N LEU A 46 9.62 -1.67 7.43
CA LEU A 46 10.68 -0.70 7.56
C LEU A 46 11.29 -0.90 8.94
N ARG A 47 12.49 -0.36 9.15
CA ARG A 47 13.15 -0.53 10.41
C ARG A 47 13.25 0.79 11.13
N SER A 48 12.98 0.76 12.43
CA SER A 48 13.16 1.94 13.23
C SER A 48 14.65 2.13 13.47
N GLU A 49 15.00 3.20 14.12
CA GLU A 49 16.40 3.48 14.42
C GLU A 49 17.03 2.35 15.21
N GLY A 50 16.26 1.68 16.05
CA GLY A 50 16.79 0.59 16.82
C GLY A 50 16.81 -0.73 16.08
N GLY A 51 16.45 -0.72 14.79
CA GLY A 51 16.47 -1.95 14.02
C GLY A 51 15.22 -2.79 14.13
N HIS A 52 14.19 -2.27 14.79
CA HIS A 52 12.96 -3.03 14.96
C HIS A 52 12.04 -2.84 13.77
N ARG A 53 11.33 -3.88 13.40
CA ARG A 53 10.42 -3.82 12.27
C ARG A 53 9.23 -2.94 12.57
N ARG A 54 8.85 -2.15 11.58
CA ARG A 54 7.69 -1.27 11.69
C ARG A 54 6.91 -1.32 10.41
N TYR A 55 5.60 -1.14 10.53
CA TYR A 55 4.70 -1.20 9.38
C TYR A 55 3.93 0.11 9.26
N SER A 56 3.62 0.48 8.04
CA SER A 56 2.83 1.69 7.78
C SER A 56 1.36 1.31 7.65
N ARG A 57 0.50 2.32 7.69
CA ARG A 57 -0.93 2.07 7.49
C ARG A 57 -1.21 1.49 6.11
N TYR A 58 -0.49 1.97 5.11
CA TYR A 58 -0.64 1.45 3.77
C TYR A 58 -0.33 -0.05 3.76
N GLN A 59 0.76 -0.44 4.38
CA GLN A 59 1.13 -1.85 4.45
C GLN A 59 0.08 -2.66 5.20
N LEU A 60 -0.48 -2.09 6.26
CA LEU A 60 -1.51 -2.80 7.01
C LEU A 60 -2.78 -2.98 6.21
N ARG A 61 -3.11 -2.03 5.34
CA ARG A 61 -4.27 -2.22 4.48
C ARG A 61 -4.05 -3.39 3.53
N LEU A 62 -2.86 -3.51 2.98
CA LEU A 62 -2.55 -4.63 2.10
C LEU A 62 -2.59 -5.94 2.88
N ALA A 63 -2.07 -5.93 4.10
CA ALA A 63 -2.05 -7.12 4.92
C ALA A 63 -3.47 -7.54 5.30
N ALA A 64 -4.32 -6.60 5.62
CA ALA A 64 -5.70 -6.91 5.97
C ALA A 64 -6.44 -7.51 4.77
N ARG A 65 -6.17 -7.00 3.59
CA ARG A 65 -6.77 -7.55 2.38
C ARG A 65 -6.31 -8.97 2.15
N ALA A 66 -5.01 -9.23 2.39
CA ALA A 66 -4.47 -10.57 2.25
C ALA A 66 -5.15 -11.52 3.22
N ARG A 67 -5.38 -11.05 4.44
CA ARG A 67 -6.02 -11.88 5.43
C ARG A 67 -7.43 -12.26 5.00
N GLU A 68 -8.15 -11.31 4.42
CA GLU A 68 -9.49 -11.60 3.93
C GLU A 68 -9.47 -12.71 2.88
N LEU A 69 -8.55 -12.63 1.94
CA LEU A 69 -8.45 -13.61 0.89
C LEU A 69 -8.08 -14.98 1.44
N VAL A 70 -7.14 -15.01 2.36
CA VAL A 70 -6.72 -16.27 2.97
C VAL A 70 -7.87 -16.88 3.76
N ASP A 71 -8.63 -16.04 4.46
CA ASP A 71 -9.79 -16.55 5.21
C ASP A 71 -10.83 -17.13 4.29
N GLN A 72 -10.90 -16.68 3.05
CA GLN A 72 -11.84 -17.21 2.08
C GLN A 72 -11.32 -18.43 1.36
N GLY A 73 -10.13 -18.87 1.72
CA GLY A 73 -9.57 -20.08 1.14
C GLY A 73 -8.50 -19.87 0.11
N THR A 74 -8.12 -18.63 -0.17
CA THR A 74 -7.09 -18.37 -1.15
C THR A 74 -5.72 -18.66 -0.55
N PRO A 75 -4.87 -19.45 -1.21
CA PRO A 75 -3.52 -19.67 -0.70
C PRO A 75 -2.79 -18.36 -0.55
N ILE A 76 -1.94 -18.27 0.46
CA ILE A 76 -1.32 -17.01 0.80
C ILE A 76 -0.49 -16.42 -0.35
N GLU A 77 0.19 -17.25 -1.09
CA GLU A 77 1.00 -16.74 -2.20
C GLU A 77 0.11 -16.17 -3.29
N SER A 78 -0.99 -16.82 -3.56
CA SER A 78 -1.94 -16.33 -4.55
C SER A 78 -2.59 -15.04 -4.07
N ALA A 79 -2.93 -14.98 -2.79
CA ALA A 79 -3.53 -13.78 -2.22
C ALA A 79 -2.57 -12.60 -2.39
N CYS A 80 -1.30 -12.81 -2.10
CA CYS A 80 -0.33 -11.73 -2.22
C CYS A 80 -0.19 -11.28 -3.66
N ARG A 81 -0.19 -12.21 -4.59
CA ARG A 81 -0.07 -11.85 -5.99
C ARG A 81 -1.29 -11.04 -6.45
N ILE A 82 -2.47 -11.44 -6.03
CA ILE A 82 -3.68 -10.72 -6.36
C ILE A 82 -3.59 -9.29 -5.87
N ILE A 83 -3.16 -9.12 -4.62
CA ILE A 83 -3.12 -7.80 -4.02
C ILE A 83 -2.06 -6.92 -4.68
N ILE A 84 -0.92 -7.48 -5.00
CA ILE A 84 0.11 -6.72 -5.71
C ILE A 84 -0.45 -6.21 -7.02
N LEU A 85 -1.18 -7.05 -7.74
CA LEU A 85 -1.76 -6.63 -9.01
C LEU A 85 -2.85 -5.60 -8.81
N GLU A 86 -3.68 -5.76 -7.79
CA GLU A 86 -4.71 -4.78 -7.48
C GLU A 86 -4.09 -3.43 -7.17
N ASP A 87 -3.01 -3.45 -6.38
CA ASP A 87 -2.36 -2.23 -5.99
C ASP A 87 -1.73 -1.54 -7.19
N GLN A 88 -1.12 -2.30 -8.08
CA GLN A 88 -0.53 -1.73 -9.29
C GLN A 88 -1.60 -1.15 -10.19
N LEU A 89 -2.74 -1.80 -10.26
CA LEU A 89 -3.83 -1.31 -11.07
C LEU A 89 -4.38 0.01 -10.53
N GLU A 90 -4.55 0.08 -9.22
CA GLU A 90 -5.01 1.31 -8.61
C GLU A 90 -4.03 2.45 -8.84
N GLU A 91 -2.75 2.15 -8.73
CA GLU A 91 -1.74 3.16 -8.97
C GLU A 91 -1.76 3.62 -10.41
N ALA A 92 -1.93 2.71 -11.34
CA ALA A 92 -2.01 3.06 -12.76
C ALA A 92 -3.23 3.93 -13.02
N HIS A 93 -4.35 3.61 -12.39
CA HIS A 93 -5.55 4.42 -12.54
C HIS A 93 -5.34 5.83 -12.00
N ARG A 94 -4.69 5.93 -10.86
CA ARG A 94 -4.45 7.22 -10.23
C ARG A 94 -3.55 8.08 -11.12
N ILE A 95 -2.49 7.49 -11.64
CA ILE A 95 -1.58 8.21 -12.52
C ILE A 95 -2.31 8.65 -13.78
N ASN A 96 -3.14 7.77 -14.30
CA ASN A 96 -3.89 8.08 -15.50
C ASN A 96 -4.84 9.24 -15.28
N GLU A 97 -5.48 9.28 -14.12
CA GLU A 97 -6.36 10.37 -13.78
C GLU A 97 -5.59 11.68 -13.67
N GLU A 98 -4.43 11.63 -13.06
CA GLU A 98 -3.62 12.82 -12.92
C GLU A 98 -3.17 13.33 -14.28
N LEU A 99 -2.78 12.42 -15.16
CA LEU A 99 -2.37 12.82 -16.49
C LEU A 99 -3.52 13.44 -17.25
N ARG A 100 -4.70 12.88 -17.12
CA ARG A 100 -5.86 13.46 -17.76
C ARG A 100 -6.14 14.86 -17.25
N ALA A 101 -6.04 15.02 -15.94
CA ALA A 101 -6.31 16.32 -15.35
C ALA A 101 -5.31 17.35 -15.82
N THR A 102 -4.03 17.00 -15.85
CA THR A 102 -3.03 17.97 -16.26
C THR A 102 -3.04 18.18 -17.76
N GLY A 103 -3.39 17.17 -18.52
CA GLY A 103 -3.38 17.29 -19.94
C GLY A 103 -4.63 17.87 -20.52
N ARG A 104 -5.59 18.16 -19.66
CA ARG A 104 -6.86 18.61 -20.15
C ARG A 104 -6.76 19.87 -20.97
N GLY A 105 -5.78 20.68 -20.71
CA GLY A 105 -5.65 21.92 -21.42
C GLY A 105 -4.88 21.80 -22.71
N GLN A 106 -4.10 20.76 -22.84
CA GLN A 106 -3.28 20.66 -24.02
C GLN A 106 -3.40 19.34 -24.72
N ALA A 107 -3.45 18.35 -24.01
CA ALA A 107 -3.46 17.05 -24.58
C ALA A 107 -4.47 16.84 -25.67
N PRO A 108 -5.65 17.30 -25.51
CA PRO A 108 -6.63 17.06 -26.55
C PRO A 108 -6.15 17.41 -27.91
N ASP A 109 -5.46 18.47 -27.97
CA ASP A 109 -4.98 18.89 -29.24
C ASP A 109 -4.07 17.90 -29.82
N GLU A 110 -3.10 17.52 -29.08
CA GLU A 110 -2.16 16.60 -29.58
C GLU A 110 -2.80 15.34 -29.98
N LEU A 111 -3.61 14.84 -29.11
CA LEU A 111 -4.21 13.58 -29.40
C LEU A 111 -5.15 13.64 -30.56
N GLY A 112 -5.89 14.67 -30.58
CA GLY A 112 -6.85 14.80 -31.62
C GLY A 112 -6.19 14.85 -32.93
N ASP A 113 -5.12 15.54 -32.95
CA ASP A 113 -4.49 15.68 -34.16
C ASP A 113 -3.80 14.56 -34.62
N GLY A 114 -3.14 13.95 -33.78
CA GLY A 114 -2.32 12.89 -34.17
C GLY A 114 -2.90 12.14 -35.26
N PRO A 115 -3.97 11.63 -35.06
CA PRO A 115 -4.51 10.74 -36.01
C PRO A 115 -5.02 11.43 -37.21
N ALA A 116 -5.40 12.55 -37.02
CA ALA A 116 -6.07 13.22 -38.13
C ALA A 116 -5.18 13.28 -39.30
#